data_1420213657325c55fcdc34d46ded1722
#
_entry.id   1420213657325c55fcdc34d46ded1722
#
_cell.length_a   1.000
_cell.length_b   1.000
_cell.length_c   1.000
_cell.angle_alpha   90.00
_cell.angle_beta   90.00
_cell.angle_gamma   90.00
#
_symmetry.space_group_name_H-M   'P 1'
#
loop_
_entity.id
_entity.type
_entity.pdbx_description
1 polymer ?
#
loop_
_entity_poly.entity_id
_entity_poly.type
_entity_poly.pdbx_seq_one_letter_code
_entity_poly.pdbx_strand_id
1 'polypeptide(L)'
;NLGNRIGYYTLATRMRVFIDQGPQAVGYAMSIVLVGLAALILMSNQKAIGVRKSYATVGGKGGRSTLMPLGAAKKPMMAFLAVFLFLAMVMPFFVLIMETFQITTGAGYGMDNLTLYNWIGTVDDAQKYTNYPGIFRHDEFWSAFMNTIKLTLIGSIITAICGQFLGYISSRGRGKWYGNLTEQLVFVPYLMSGVAFSTMYFSMFSIPHLGGLIPSLYGTFTLIVLTSVVKHFPFASRSGTANMLSISVELEEAADIAGASFWKRMSSIIIPLAKNGFISGFMLTFISIAKELDLIIIMMTPTTRTMSYLAFTYSQEGY
;
A
#
# COMPACT_ATOMS: atom_id res chain seq x y z
N ASN A 1 -13.58 13.25 0.57
CA ASN A 1 -14.02 14.52 -0.07
C ASN A 1 -14.88 15.43 0.81
N LEU A 2 -14.81 15.30 2.14
CA LEU A 2 -15.46 16.21 3.08
C LEU A 2 -15.04 17.66 2.83
N GLY A 3 -13.79 17.94 2.51
CA GLY A 3 -13.29 19.28 2.18
C GLY A 3 -14.00 19.93 1.00
N ASN A 4 -14.36 19.17 -0.04
CA ASN A 4 -15.11 19.71 -1.19
C ASN A 4 -16.51 20.17 -0.81
N ARG A 5 -17.17 19.50 0.15
CA ARG A 5 -18.53 19.87 0.59
C ARG A 5 -18.58 21.16 1.39
N ILE A 6 -17.47 21.55 2.01
CA ILE A 6 -17.34 22.78 2.82
C ILE A 6 -16.47 23.85 2.17
N GLY A 7 -16.13 23.73 0.87
CA GLY A 7 -15.34 24.69 0.12
C GLY A 7 -13.83 24.70 0.41
N TYR A 8 -13.33 23.75 1.22
CA TYR A 8 -11.90 23.60 1.50
C TYR A 8 -11.25 22.67 0.48
N TYR A 9 -10.39 23.22 -0.35
CA TYR A 9 -9.67 22.46 -1.38
C TYR A 9 -8.21 22.27 -0.98
N THR A 10 -7.80 21.01 -0.78
CA THR A 10 -6.38 20.69 -0.69
C THR A 10 -5.74 20.66 -2.08
N LEU A 11 -4.41 20.82 -2.15
CA LEU A 11 -3.68 20.77 -3.42
C LEU A 11 -3.93 19.43 -4.16
N ALA A 12 -3.95 18.31 -3.43
CA ALA A 12 -4.26 16.99 -3.99
C ALA A 12 -5.69 16.90 -4.57
N THR A 13 -6.67 17.51 -3.89
CA THR A 13 -8.06 17.51 -4.37
C THR A 13 -8.19 18.37 -5.64
N ARG A 14 -7.58 19.55 -5.67
CA ARG A 14 -7.57 20.43 -6.86
C ARG A 14 -6.88 19.75 -8.04
N MET A 15 -5.74 19.15 -7.82
CA MET A 15 -5.02 18.41 -8.83
C MET A 15 -5.90 17.32 -9.47
N ARG A 16 -6.63 16.54 -8.66
CA ARG A 16 -7.56 15.53 -9.15
C ARG A 16 -8.65 16.15 -10.04
N VAL A 17 -9.26 17.24 -9.61
CA VAL A 17 -10.30 17.94 -10.40
C VAL A 17 -9.76 18.39 -11.75
N PHE A 18 -8.53 18.92 -11.80
CA PHE A 18 -7.93 19.35 -13.07
C PHE A 18 -7.57 18.17 -13.98
N ILE A 19 -7.17 17.02 -13.43
CA ILE A 19 -6.89 15.80 -14.21
C ILE A 19 -8.19 15.19 -14.76
N ASP A 20 -9.26 15.14 -13.93
CA ASP A 20 -10.51 14.46 -14.30
C ASP A 20 -11.42 15.32 -15.19
N GLN A 21 -11.51 16.64 -14.94
CA GLN A 21 -12.52 17.52 -15.53
C GLN A 21 -11.97 18.82 -16.14
N GLY A 22 -10.66 19.09 -16.03
CA GLY A 22 -10.02 20.31 -16.46
C GLY A 22 -8.87 20.12 -17.45
N PRO A 23 -8.03 21.14 -17.67
CA PRO A 23 -6.83 20.99 -18.47
C PRO A 23 -5.80 20.14 -17.73
N GLN A 24 -5.64 18.90 -18.19
CA GLN A 24 -4.76 17.91 -17.58
C GLN A 24 -3.33 18.39 -17.33
N ALA A 25 -2.81 19.25 -18.23
CA ALA A 25 -1.49 19.84 -18.08
C ALA A 25 -1.32 20.62 -16.76
N VAL A 26 -2.37 21.31 -16.28
CA VAL A 26 -2.35 22.02 -15.00
C VAL A 26 -2.29 21.03 -13.83
N GLY A 27 -3.03 19.92 -13.91
CA GLY A 27 -2.98 18.85 -12.92
C GLY A 27 -1.58 18.21 -12.82
N TYR A 28 -0.92 18.00 -13.96
CA TYR A 28 0.47 17.49 -13.99
C TYR A 28 1.46 18.50 -13.42
N ALA A 29 1.32 19.81 -13.74
CA ALA A 29 2.15 20.85 -13.16
C ALA A 29 2.02 20.90 -11.62
N MET A 30 0.80 20.81 -11.10
CA MET A 30 0.56 20.72 -9.65
C MET A 30 1.19 19.46 -9.03
N SER A 31 1.20 18.34 -9.75
CA SER A 31 1.86 17.10 -9.31
C SER A 31 3.37 17.30 -9.19
N ILE A 32 4.01 17.98 -10.14
CA ILE A 32 5.46 18.28 -10.10
C ILE A 32 5.79 19.16 -8.91
N VAL A 33 4.97 20.18 -8.61
CA VAL A 33 5.15 21.03 -7.43
C VAL A 33 5.07 20.22 -6.13
N LEU A 34 4.09 19.30 -6.02
CA LEU A 34 3.96 18.41 -4.87
C LEU A 34 5.18 17.51 -4.71
N VAL A 35 5.66 16.89 -5.80
CA VAL A 35 6.86 16.05 -5.81
C VAL A 35 8.08 16.86 -5.37
N GLY A 36 8.25 18.08 -5.89
CA GLY A 36 9.34 18.98 -5.51
C GLY A 36 9.31 19.33 -4.01
N LEU A 37 8.14 19.68 -3.48
CA LEU A 37 7.98 19.96 -2.05
C LEU A 37 8.30 18.74 -1.19
N ALA A 38 7.79 17.57 -1.56
CA ALA A 38 8.04 16.34 -0.84
C ALA A 38 9.51 15.91 -0.90
N ALA A 39 10.17 16.11 -2.05
CA ALA A 39 11.61 15.86 -2.20
C ALA A 39 12.45 16.79 -1.30
N LEU A 40 12.10 18.08 -1.22
CA LEU A 40 12.74 19.04 -0.31
C LEU A 40 12.61 18.61 1.16
N ILE A 41 11.41 18.17 1.57
CA ILE A 41 11.17 17.68 2.94
C ILE A 41 12.01 16.42 3.21
N LEU A 42 12.08 15.47 2.26
CA LEU A 42 12.91 14.26 2.41
C LEU A 42 14.39 14.58 2.51
N MET A 43 14.90 15.46 1.65
CA MET A 43 16.31 15.89 1.69
C MET A 43 16.64 16.60 3.02
N SER A 44 15.74 17.45 3.50
CA SER A 44 15.87 18.13 4.79
C SER A 44 15.88 17.14 5.95
N ASN A 45 15.00 16.15 5.91
CA ASN A 45 14.94 15.08 6.91
C ASN A 45 16.19 14.21 6.90
N GLN A 46 16.73 13.87 5.72
CA GLN A 46 17.99 13.12 5.61
C GLN A 46 19.19 13.90 6.19
N LYS A 47 19.25 15.22 5.94
CA LYS A 47 20.27 16.09 6.56
C LYS A 47 20.11 16.18 8.07
N ALA A 48 18.89 16.32 8.58
CA ALA A 48 18.61 16.43 10.02
C ALA A 48 18.92 15.13 10.78
N ILE A 49 18.69 13.95 10.17
CA ILE A 49 18.94 12.65 10.81
C ILE A 49 20.43 12.28 10.78
N GLY A 50 21.21 12.85 9.85
CA GLY A 50 22.61 12.54 9.64
C GLY A 50 22.86 11.10 9.16
N VAL A 51 24.11 10.71 9.05
CA VAL A 51 24.51 9.33 8.74
C VAL A 51 24.30 8.48 9.99
N ARG A 52 23.14 7.80 10.08
CA ARG A 52 22.85 6.90 11.21
C ARG A 52 23.91 5.81 11.26
N LYS A 53 24.56 5.67 12.41
CA LYS A 53 25.44 4.51 12.69
C LYS A 53 24.62 3.24 12.54
N SER A 54 25.17 2.24 11.84
CA SER A 54 24.55 0.93 11.74
C SER A 54 24.55 0.26 13.11
N TYR A 55 23.39 -0.09 13.62
CA TYR A 55 23.25 -0.91 14.82
C TYR A 55 22.95 -2.33 14.36
N ALA A 56 24.01 -3.11 14.11
CA ALA A 56 23.86 -4.53 13.84
C ALA A 56 23.35 -5.24 15.11
N THR A 57 22.14 -5.77 15.06
CA THR A 57 21.54 -6.52 16.17
C THR A 57 21.77 -8.03 16.07
N VAL A 58 22.17 -8.51 14.89
CA VAL A 58 22.55 -9.90 14.63
C VAL A 58 24.08 -9.99 14.69
N GLY A 59 24.62 -9.85 15.84
CA GLY A 59 26.04 -10.01 16.15
C GLY A 59 26.17 -10.22 17.66
N GLY A 60 26.31 -11.46 18.04
CA GLY A 60 26.89 -12.02 19.22
C GLY A 60 26.77 -11.41 20.61
N LYS A 61 25.80 -10.54 20.92
CA LYS A 61 25.34 -10.25 22.29
C LYS A 61 24.04 -9.42 22.19
N GLY A 62 22.92 -10.10 22.09
CA GLY A 62 21.61 -9.46 22.26
C GLY A 62 21.53 -8.81 23.66
N GLY A 63 21.57 -7.47 23.70
CA GLY A 63 21.30 -6.76 24.93
C GLY A 63 19.94 -7.18 25.46
N ARG A 64 19.88 -7.77 26.65
CA ARG A 64 18.63 -7.99 27.38
C ARG A 64 17.93 -6.64 27.51
N SER A 65 16.81 -6.47 26.83
CA SER A 65 15.93 -5.34 27.09
C SER A 65 15.43 -5.48 28.53
N THR A 66 15.94 -4.66 29.43
CA THR A 66 15.42 -4.56 30.80
C THR A 66 14.05 -3.91 30.73
N LEU A 67 13.00 -4.70 30.94
CA LEU A 67 11.64 -4.19 31.02
C LEU A 67 11.53 -3.29 32.26
N MET A 68 11.08 -2.05 32.06
CA MET A 68 10.83 -1.11 33.14
C MET A 68 9.55 -1.53 33.87
N PRO A 69 9.58 -1.85 35.19
CA PRO A 69 8.39 -2.22 35.92
C PRO A 69 7.51 -0.98 36.16
N LEU A 70 6.28 -1.03 35.65
CA LEU A 70 5.30 0.05 35.81
C LEU A 70 4.71 0.17 37.23
N GLY A 71 5.01 -0.77 38.14
CA GLY A 71 4.50 -0.75 39.51
C GLY A 71 2.98 -0.61 39.60
N ALA A 72 2.49 0.24 40.47
CA ALA A 72 1.06 0.51 40.68
C ALA A 72 0.35 1.12 39.48
N ALA A 73 1.08 1.81 38.58
CA ALA A 73 0.53 2.41 37.37
C ALA A 73 0.15 1.37 36.28
N LYS A 74 0.57 0.11 36.42
CA LYS A 74 0.31 -0.95 35.41
C LYS A 74 -1.18 -1.15 35.16
N LYS A 75 -1.99 -1.28 36.20
CA LYS A 75 -3.44 -1.55 36.05
C LYS A 75 -4.20 -0.38 35.39
N PRO A 76 -4.08 0.88 35.83
CA PRO A 76 -4.79 1.98 35.21
C PRO A 76 -4.30 2.24 33.78
N MET A 77 -3.01 2.06 33.49
CA MET A 77 -2.46 2.23 32.16
C MET A 77 -2.94 1.12 31.20
N MET A 78 -3.02 -0.12 31.64
CA MET A 78 -3.62 -1.23 30.90
C MET A 78 -5.12 -0.99 30.62
N ALA A 79 -5.87 -0.52 31.64
CA ALA A 79 -7.29 -0.18 31.46
C ALA A 79 -7.48 0.94 30.44
N PHE A 80 -6.70 2.01 30.55
CA PHE A 80 -6.73 3.11 29.57
C PHE A 80 -6.44 2.61 28.16
N LEU A 81 -5.38 1.82 27.99
CA LEU A 81 -5.02 1.28 26.68
C LEU A 81 -6.11 0.35 26.12
N ALA A 82 -6.70 -0.49 26.96
CA ALA A 82 -7.78 -1.39 26.58
C ALA A 82 -9.03 -0.62 26.13
N VAL A 83 -9.44 0.41 26.88
CA VAL A 83 -10.58 1.28 26.50
C VAL A 83 -10.26 2.03 25.22
N PHE A 84 -9.07 2.59 25.10
CA PHE A 84 -8.65 3.29 23.87
C PHE A 84 -8.69 2.37 22.64
N LEU A 85 -8.12 1.17 22.74
CA LEU A 85 -8.13 0.19 21.65
C LEU A 85 -9.54 -0.28 21.32
N PHE A 86 -10.38 -0.48 22.34
CA PHE A 86 -11.77 -0.84 22.14
C PHE A 86 -12.53 0.24 21.35
N LEU A 87 -12.44 1.51 21.77
CA LEU A 87 -13.10 2.62 21.11
C LEU A 87 -12.53 2.92 19.72
N ALA A 88 -11.21 2.79 19.56
CA ALA A 88 -10.55 3.12 18.28
C ALA A 88 -10.63 2.01 17.23
N MET A 89 -10.69 0.74 17.64
CA MET A 89 -10.66 -0.40 16.73
C MET A 89 -11.93 -1.24 16.77
N VAL A 90 -12.33 -1.71 17.94
CA VAL A 90 -13.43 -2.68 18.06
C VAL A 90 -14.77 -2.03 17.77
N MET A 91 -15.02 -0.84 18.35
CA MET A 91 -16.31 -0.15 18.18
C MET A 91 -16.63 0.21 16.73
N PRO A 92 -15.72 0.81 15.92
CA PRO A 92 -15.99 1.08 14.51
C PRO A 92 -16.28 -0.19 13.69
N PHE A 93 -15.55 -1.28 13.95
CA PHE A 93 -15.83 -2.56 13.29
C PHE A 93 -17.18 -3.13 13.66
N PHE A 94 -17.54 -3.04 14.96
CA PHE A 94 -18.86 -3.48 15.41
C PHE A 94 -19.97 -2.69 14.73
N VAL A 95 -19.85 -1.37 14.66
CA VAL A 95 -20.82 -0.51 13.97
C VAL A 95 -20.93 -0.89 12.49
N LEU A 96 -19.79 -1.04 11.79
CA LEU A 96 -19.79 -1.46 10.39
C LEU A 96 -20.50 -2.80 10.19
N ILE A 97 -20.27 -3.79 11.05
CA ILE A 97 -20.93 -5.08 10.98
C ILE A 97 -22.44 -4.91 11.20
N MET A 98 -22.86 -4.13 12.19
CA MET A 98 -24.26 -3.90 12.48
C MET A 98 -24.99 -3.15 11.35
N GLU A 99 -24.31 -2.20 10.69
CA GLU A 99 -24.85 -1.50 9.51
C GLU A 99 -25.13 -2.46 8.35
N THR A 100 -24.38 -3.55 8.20
CA THR A 100 -24.63 -4.54 7.14
C THR A 100 -25.93 -5.32 7.31
N PHE A 101 -26.52 -5.28 8.50
CA PHE A 101 -27.80 -5.91 8.80
C PHE A 101 -29.00 -4.94 8.73
N GLN A 102 -28.80 -3.71 8.29
CA GLN A 102 -29.88 -2.74 8.16
C GLN A 102 -30.47 -2.72 6.74
N ILE A 103 -31.78 -2.51 6.64
CA ILE A 103 -32.46 -2.23 5.37
C ILE A 103 -32.12 -0.80 4.92
N THR A 104 -32.29 0.15 5.84
CA THR A 104 -31.98 1.55 5.61
C THR A 104 -30.91 2.03 6.58
N THR A 105 -29.74 2.34 6.08
CA THR A 105 -28.61 2.83 6.85
C THR A 105 -28.98 4.12 7.59
N GLY A 106 -28.70 4.14 8.91
CA GLY A 106 -28.96 5.31 9.77
C GLY A 106 -30.41 5.42 10.29
N ALA A 107 -31.32 4.51 9.94
CA ALA A 107 -32.69 4.50 10.48
C ALA A 107 -32.79 3.85 11.88
N GLY A 108 -31.66 3.39 12.44
CA GLY A 108 -31.58 2.78 13.77
C GLY A 108 -31.67 1.24 13.73
N TYR A 109 -31.47 0.63 14.88
CA TYR A 109 -31.38 -0.84 15.05
C TYR A 109 -32.70 -1.47 15.49
N GLY A 110 -33.84 -0.90 15.10
CA GLY A 110 -35.16 -1.51 15.34
C GLY A 110 -35.32 -2.83 14.61
N MET A 111 -36.16 -3.73 15.14
CA MET A 111 -36.42 -5.03 14.50
C MET A 111 -37.00 -4.88 13.09
N ASP A 112 -37.72 -3.81 12.81
CA ASP A 112 -38.30 -3.50 11.51
C ASP A 112 -37.24 -3.11 10.44
N ASN A 113 -36.04 -2.71 10.88
CA ASN A 113 -34.93 -2.30 10.03
C ASN A 113 -33.84 -3.37 9.91
N LEU A 114 -33.95 -4.52 10.58
CA LEU A 114 -32.98 -5.60 10.52
C LEU A 114 -33.27 -6.57 9.40
N THR A 115 -32.22 -6.91 8.63
CA THR A 115 -32.32 -7.84 7.50
C THR A 115 -31.01 -8.62 7.30
N LEU A 116 -31.13 -9.82 6.79
CA LEU A 116 -29.99 -10.60 6.24
C LEU A 116 -29.90 -10.45 4.71
N TYR A 117 -30.77 -9.62 4.12
CA TYR A 117 -30.85 -9.48 2.67
C TYR A 117 -29.51 -9.10 2.05
N ASN A 118 -28.77 -8.15 2.62
CA ASN A 118 -27.49 -7.68 2.10
C ASN A 118 -26.43 -8.79 1.98
N TRP A 119 -26.59 -9.89 2.70
CA TRP A 119 -25.68 -11.04 2.66
C TRP A 119 -26.16 -12.15 1.72
N ILE A 120 -27.44 -12.56 1.80
CA ILE A 120 -27.97 -13.77 1.16
C ILE A 120 -29.21 -13.52 0.30
N GLY A 121 -29.65 -12.28 0.13
CA GLY A 121 -30.86 -11.92 -0.64
C GLY A 121 -30.81 -12.43 -2.07
N THR A 122 -32.00 -12.82 -2.58
CA THR A 122 -32.13 -13.29 -3.95
C THR A 122 -32.31 -12.15 -4.94
N VAL A 123 -32.14 -12.43 -6.24
CA VAL A 123 -32.38 -11.45 -7.30
C VAL A 123 -33.86 -11.04 -7.35
N ASP A 124 -34.78 -11.97 -7.06
CA ASP A 124 -36.22 -11.72 -7.06
C ASP A 124 -36.65 -10.75 -5.95
N ASP A 125 -35.94 -10.77 -4.81
CA ASP A 125 -36.16 -9.84 -3.71
C ASP A 125 -35.44 -8.50 -3.90
N ALA A 126 -34.56 -8.39 -4.89
CA ALA A 126 -33.71 -7.21 -5.11
C ALA A 126 -34.55 -5.93 -5.33
N GLN A 127 -35.65 -6.02 -6.06
CA GLN A 127 -36.55 -4.87 -6.31
C GLN A 127 -37.21 -4.32 -5.05
N LYS A 128 -37.31 -5.10 -3.98
CA LYS A 128 -37.95 -4.72 -2.73
C LYS A 128 -37.02 -3.96 -1.79
N TYR A 129 -35.72 -4.27 -1.80
CA TYR A 129 -34.75 -3.76 -0.83
C TYR A 129 -33.67 -2.87 -1.46
N THR A 130 -33.02 -3.42 -2.49
CA THR A 130 -31.96 -2.76 -3.25
C THR A 130 -32.00 -3.31 -4.68
N ASN A 131 -31.45 -2.63 -5.65
CA ASN A 131 -31.43 -3.13 -7.03
C ASN A 131 -30.38 -4.27 -7.26
N TYR A 132 -29.76 -4.78 -6.21
CA TYR A 132 -28.69 -5.79 -6.28
C TYR A 132 -28.98 -6.98 -5.36
N PRO A 133 -28.57 -8.20 -5.73
CA PRO A 133 -28.64 -9.36 -4.86
C PRO A 133 -27.66 -9.25 -3.70
N GLY A 134 -27.85 -10.05 -2.66
CA GLY A 134 -26.92 -10.13 -1.54
C GLY A 134 -25.52 -10.53 -1.95
N ILE A 135 -24.49 -10.07 -1.20
CA ILE A 135 -23.07 -10.20 -1.53
C ILE A 135 -22.67 -11.61 -1.98
N PHE A 136 -23.13 -12.65 -1.29
CA PHE A 136 -22.75 -14.02 -1.63
C PHE A 136 -23.35 -14.54 -2.96
N ARG A 137 -24.34 -13.86 -3.49
CA ARG A 137 -24.99 -14.19 -4.78
C ARG A 137 -24.65 -13.20 -5.89
N HIS A 138 -23.72 -12.25 -5.61
CA HIS A 138 -23.36 -11.19 -6.52
C HIS A 138 -22.08 -11.57 -7.30
N ASP A 139 -22.22 -11.86 -8.59
CA ASP A 139 -21.10 -12.30 -9.43
C ASP A 139 -19.98 -11.25 -9.52
N GLU A 140 -20.33 -9.95 -9.57
CA GLU A 140 -19.34 -8.87 -9.59
C GLU A 140 -18.52 -8.83 -8.31
N PHE A 141 -19.10 -9.14 -7.16
CA PHE A 141 -18.39 -9.23 -5.90
C PHE A 141 -17.30 -10.30 -5.96
N TRP A 142 -17.65 -11.52 -6.40
CA TRP A 142 -16.67 -12.61 -6.48
C TRP A 142 -15.56 -12.34 -7.51
N SER A 143 -15.93 -11.74 -8.66
CA SER A 143 -14.99 -11.32 -9.67
C SER A 143 -14.01 -10.27 -9.11
N ALA A 144 -14.53 -9.22 -8.46
CA ALA A 144 -13.72 -8.17 -7.83
C ALA A 144 -12.84 -8.71 -6.69
N PHE A 145 -13.38 -9.63 -5.89
CA PHE A 145 -12.63 -10.30 -4.82
C PHE A 145 -11.44 -11.08 -5.37
N MET A 146 -11.67 -11.91 -6.40
CA MET A 146 -10.60 -12.68 -7.05
C MET A 146 -9.55 -11.78 -7.70
N ASN A 147 -9.97 -10.70 -8.36
CA ASN A 147 -9.05 -9.74 -8.93
C ASN A 147 -8.21 -9.04 -7.86
N THR A 148 -8.82 -8.70 -6.73
CA THR A 148 -8.08 -8.11 -5.59
C THR A 148 -7.05 -9.08 -5.04
N ILE A 149 -7.42 -10.34 -4.81
CA ILE A 149 -6.49 -11.37 -4.33
C ILE A 149 -5.33 -11.56 -5.31
N LYS A 150 -5.62 -11.71 -6.60
CA LYS A 150 -4.59 -11.86 -7.65
C LYS A 150 -3.65 -10.65 -7.70
N LEU A 151 -4.22 -9.44 -7.74
CA LEU A 151 -3.43 -8.20 -7.77
C LEU A 151 -2.54 -8.09 -6.55
N THR A 152 -3.11 -8.31 -5.38
CA THR A 152 -2.43 -8.14 -4.10
C THR A 152 -1.32 -9.18 -3.92
N LEU A 153 -1.58 -10.45 -4.22
CA LEU A 153 -0.58 -11.52 -4.11
C LEU A 153 0.57 -11.30 -5.11
N ILE A 154 0.25 -11.16 -6.39
CA ILE A 154 1.26 -11.02 -7.44
C ILE A 154 2.05 -9.73 -7.21
N GLY A 155 1.35 -8.62 -7.00
CA GLY A 155 1.97 -7.31 -6.78
C GLY A 155 2.87 -7.29 -5.55
N SER A 156 2.41 -7.81 -4.41
CA SER A 156 3.20 -7.80 -3.16
C SER A 156 4.40 -8.74 -3.21
N ILE A 157 4.29 -9.91 -3.84
CA ILE A 157 5.43 -10.83 -4.01
C ILE A 157 6.52 -10.17 -4.85
N ILE A 158 6.17 -9.63 -6.01
CA ILE A 158 7.13 -8.94 -6.89
C ILE A 158 7.74 -7.73 -6.17
N THR A 159 6.90 -6.90 -5.54
CA THR A 159 7.36 -5.71 -4.82
C THR A 159 8.28 -6.08 -3.65
N ALA A 160 7.96 -7.14 -2.89
CA ALA A 160 8.79 -7.58 -1.77
C ALA A 160 10.16 -8.11 -2.24
N ILE A 161 10.19 -8.91 -3.29
CA ILE A 161 11.45 -9.42 -3.87
C ILE A 161 12.31 -8.26 -4.36
N CYS A 162 11.78 -7.39 -5.21
CA CYS A 162 12.50 -6.23 -5.72
C CYS A 162 12.93 -5.29 -4.59
N GLY A 163 12.05 -5.09 -3.59
CA GLY A 163 12.34 -4.25 -2.43
C GLY A 163 13.50 -4.75 -1.57
N GLN A 164 13.67 -6.08 -1.42
CA GLN A 164 14.83 -6.64 -0.73
C GLN A 164 16.13 -6.39 -1.49
N PHE A 165 16.14 -6.53 -2.83
CA PHE A 165 17.31 -6.21 -3.63
C PHE A 165 17.64 -4.71 -3.59
N LEU A 166 16.64 -3.85 -3.73
CA LEU A 166 16.83 -2.40 -3.60
C LEU A 166 17.32 -2.02 -2.20
N GLY A 167 16.79 -2.67 -1.16
CA GLY A 167 17.24 -2.52 0.22
C GLY A 167 18.67 -2.96 0.44
N TYR A 168 19.10 -4.06 -0.20
CA TYR A 168 20.48 -4.53 -0.18
C TYR A 168 21.42 -3.48 -0.82
N ILE A 169 21.08 -3.00 -2.03
CA ILE A 169 21.87 -1.96 -2.72
C ILE A 169 21.97 -0.68 -1.87
N SER A 170 20.85 -0.22 -1.33
CA SER A 170 20.80 0.99 -0.49
C SER A 170 21.61 0.84 0.80
N SER A 171 21.54 -0.32 1.46
CA SER A 171 22.21 -0.56 2.74
C SER A 171 23.72 -0.72 2.58
N ARG A 172 24.17 -1.54 1.60
CA ARG A 172 25.60 -1.80 1.32
C ARG A 172 26.27 -0.65 0.56
N GLY A 173 25.47 0.12 -0.21
CA GLY A 173 25.88 1.34 -0.88
C GLY A 173 25.82 2.61 -0.02
N ARG A 174 25.56 2.51 1.27
CA ARG A 174 25.41 3.66 2.15
C ARG A 174 26.66 4.51 2.19
N GLY A 175 26.50 5.84 1.99
CA GLY A 175 27.62 6.79 1.87
C GLY A 175 28.23 6.85 0.47
N LYS A 176 27.86 5.97 -0.45
CA LYS A 176 28.24 6.01 -1.86
C LYS A 176 27.11 6.63 -2.68
N TRP A 177 27.44 7.24 -3.81
CA TRP A 177 26.46 7.95 -4.67
C TRP A 177 25.32 7.06 -5.15
N TYR A 178 25.59 5.81 -5.52
CA TYR A 178 24.58 4.88 -6.03
C TYR A 178 23.59 4.41 -4.95
N GLY A 179 24.03 4.22 -3.71
CA GLY A 179 23.14 3.86 -2.60
C GLY A 179 22.16 4.99 -2.29
N ASN A 180 22.66 6.23 -2.23
CA ASN A 180 21.83 7.42 -2.03
C ASN A 180 20.87 7.64 -3.20
N LEU A 181 21.35 7.45 -4.45
CA LEU A 181 20.53 7.59 -5.64
C LEU A 181 19.41 6.54 -5.66
N THR A 182 19.72 5.26 -5.35
CA THR A 182 18.71 4.19 -5.27
C THR A 182 17.64 4.53 -4.24
N GLU A 183 18.04 4.99 -3.05
CA GLU A 183 17.09 5.36 -2.01
C GLU A 183 16.17 6.49 -2.45
N GLN A 184 16.69 7.51 -3.12
CA GLN A 184 15.90 8.64 -3.62
C GLN A 184 14.96 8.24 -4.76
N LEU A 185 15.46 7.52 -5.77
CA LEU A 185 14.66 7.10 -6.94
C LEU A 185 13.50 6.20 -6.56
N VAL A 186 13.72 5.28 -5.62
CA VAL A 186 12.66 4.39 -5.13
C VAL A 186 11.50 5.17 -4.50
N PHE A 187 11.77 6.35 -3.93
CA PHE A 187 10.74 7.18 -3.29
C PHE A 187 9.94 8.05 -4.26
N VAL A 188 10.45 8.34 -5.46
CA VAL A 188 9.76 9.22 -6.44
C VAL A 188 8.31 8.78 -6.72
N PRO A 189 8.01 7.49 -6.99
CA PRO A 189 6.63 7.05 -7.24
C PRO A 189 5.67 7.32 -6.07
N TYR A 190 6.17 7.24 -4.84
CA TYR A 190 5.36 7.48 -3.65
C TYR A 190 5.01 8.96 -3.45
N LEU A 191 5.88 9.86 -3.87
CA LEU A 191 5.66 11.30 -3.76
C LEU A 191 4.58 11.81 -4.72
N MET A 192 4.31 11.04 -5.79
CA MET A 192 3.26 11.36 -6.74
C MET A 192 1.89 10.92 -6.19
N SER A 193 0.86 11.71 -6.48
CA SER A 193 -0.52 11.26 -6.23
C SER A 193 -0.83 10.00 -7.04
N GLY A 194 -1.63 9.09 -6.49
CA GLY A 194 -2.02 7.85 -7.16
C GLY A 194 -2.66 8.10 -8.52
N VAL A 195 -3.55 9.10 -8.61
CA VAL A 195 -4.21 9.50 -9.87
C VAL A 195 -3.21 9.98 -10.92
N ALA A 196 -2.29 10.89 -10.56
CA ALA A 196 -1.29 11.39 -11.51
C ALA A 196 -0.34 10.29 -11.96
N PHE A 197 0.07 9.42 -11.04
CA PHE A 197 0.96 8.29 -11.33
C PHE A 197 0.28 7.28 -12.28
N SER A 198 -0.98 6.93 -12.02
CA SER A 198 -1.73 6.02 -12.88
C SER A 198 -1.98 6.60 -14.27
N THR A 199 -2.32 7.89 -14.36
CA THR A 199 -2.53 8.56 -15.67
C THR A 199 -1.25 8.60 -16.49
N MET A 200 -0.09 8.80 -15.85
CA MET A 200 1.21 8.76 -16.53
C MET A 200 1.48 7.36 -17.12
N TYR A 201 1.29 6.29 -16.33
CA TYR A 201 1.46 4.92 -16.80
C TYR A 201 0.43 4.53 -17.85
N PHE A 202 -0.82 4.96 -17.67
CA PHE A 202 -1.87 4.78 -18.67
C PHE A 202 -1.48 5.42 -19.99
N SER A 203 -1.06 6.69 -20.00
CA SER A 203 -0.62 7.40 -21.20
C SER A 203 0.60 6.73 -21.84
N MET A 204 1.58 6.29 -21.04
CA MET A 204 2.79 5.64 -21.51
C MET A 204 2.52 4.29 -22.20
N PHE A 205 1.54 3.51 -21.72
CA PHE A 205 1.26 2.16 -22.21
C PHE A 205 -0.04 2.05 -23.01
N SER A 206 -0.70 3.17 -23.35
CA SER A 206 -1.92 3.17 -24.16
C SER A 206 -1.67 2.78 -25.60
N ILE A 207 -0.53 3.15 -26.14
CA ILE A 207 -0.13 2.89 -27.53
C ILE A 207 1.15 2.05 -27.57
N PRO A 208 1.34 1.24 -28.62
CA PRO A 208 2.60 0.53 -28.82
C PRO A 208 3.75 1.51 -29.06
N HIS A 209 4.91 1.24 -28.46
CA HIS A 209 6.13 2.01 -28.64
C HIS A 209 7.23 1.19 -29.32
N LEU A 210 8.28 1.86 -29.81
CA LEU A 210 9.45 1.24 -30.44
C LEU A 210 9.08 0.25 -31.55
N GLY A 211 8.15 0.64 -32.45
CA GLY A 211 7.74 -0.23 -33.56
C GLY A 211 6.99 -1.50 -33.14
N GLY A 212 6.37 -1.51 -31.96
CA GLY A 212 5.64 -2.67 -31.44
C GLY A 212 6.43 -3.54 -30.46
N LEU A 213 7.69 -3.21 -30.17
CA LEU A 213 8.50 -3.94 -29.20
C LEU A 213 7.90 -3.86 -27.78
N ILE A 214 7.32 -2.71 -27.45
CA ILE A 214 6.53 -2.52 -26.23
C ILE A 214 5.06 -2.51 -26.66
N PRO A 215 4.30 -3.59 -26.42
CA PRO A 215 2.89 -3.65 -26.80
C PRO A 215 2.05 -2.69 -25.94
N SER A 216 0.88 -2.30 -26.46
CA SER A 216 -0.11 -1.64 -25.62
C SER A 216 -0.54 -2.58 -24.48
N LEU A 217 -0.45 -2.09 -23.27
CA LEU A 217 -0.96 -2.79 -22.06
C LEU A 217 -2.31 -2.23 -21.61
N TYR A 218 -2.91 -1.35 -22.40
CA TYR A 218 -4.20 -0.75 -22.07
C TYR A 218 -5.27 -1.82 -21.81
N GLY A 219 -6.02 -1.64 -20.72
CA GLY A 219 -7.09 -2.55 -20.34
C GLY A 219 -6.64 -3.91 -19.81
N THR A 220 -5.33 -4.15 -19.69
CA THR A 220 -4.81 -5.42 -19.18
C THR A 220 -4.59 -5.38 -17.67
N PHE A 221 -4.77 -6.53 -17.02
CA PHE A 221 -4.46 -6.72 -15.61
C PHE A 221 -2.95 -6.50 -15.33
N THR A 222 -2.09 -6.79 -16.31
CA THR A 222 -0.64 -6.61 -16.22
C THR A 222 -0.25 -5.15 -15.98
N LEU A 223 -0.93 -4.19 -16.63
CA LEU A 223 -0.66 -2.77 -16.42
C LEU A 223 -0.96 -2.36 -14.96
N ILE A 224 -2.07 -2.85 -14.39
CA ILE A 224 -2.45 -2.57 -13.01
C ILE A 224 -1.41 -3.15 -12.04
N VAL A 225 -0.97 -4.39 -12.28
CA VAL A 225 0.09 -5.04 -11.47
C VAL A 225 1.38 -4.24 -11.56
N LEU A 226 1.85 -3.91 -12.77
CA LEU A 226 3.09 -3.16 -12.98
C LEU A 226 3.08 -1.82 -12.24
N THR A 227 2.01 -1.07 -12.40
CA THR A 227 1.86 0.25 -11.77
C THR A 227 1.79 0.14 -10.24
N SER A 228 1.05 -0.87 -9.73
CA SER A 228 0.97 -1.14 -8.30
C SER A 228 2.32 -1.54 -7.71
N VAL A 229 3.09 -2.38 -8.39
CA VAL A 229 4.43 -2.81 -7.96
C VAL A 229 5.35 -1.61 -7.80
N VAL A 230 5.45 -0.77 -8.83
CA VAL A 230 6.35 0.40 -8.81
C VAL A 230 5.93 1.42 -7.76
N LYS A 231 4.63 1.68 -7.62
CA LYS A 231 4.08 2.61 -6.63
C LYS A 231 4.43 2.21 -5.20
N HIS A 232 4.51 0.91 -4.93
CA HIS A 232 4.71 0.38 -3.57
C HIS A 232 6.16 -0.03 -3.28
N PHE A 233 7.11 0.14 -4.21
CA PHE A 233 8.54 -0.08 -3.97
C PHE A 233 9.09 0.57 -2.70
N PRO A 234 8.72 1.80 -2.33
CA PRO A 234 9.23 2.45 -1.13
C PRO A 234 9.00 1.66 0.15
N PHE A 235 7.83 1.03 0.30
CA PHE A 235 7.50 0.26 1.49
C PHE A 235 8.39 -0.99 1.63
N ALA A 236 8.51 -1.76 0.55
CA ALA A 236 9.33 -2.97 0.54
C ALA A 236 10.83 -2.65 0.63
N SER A 237 11.30 -1.61 -0.07
CA SER A 237 12.70 -1.18 -0.02
C SER A 237 13.11 -0.68 1.37
N ARG A 238 12.24 0.07 2.06
CA ARG A 238 12.51 0.49 3.45
C ARG A 238 12.61 -0.70 4.39
N SER A 239 11.67 -1.65 4.27
CA SER A 239 11.72 -2.90 5.04
C SER A 239 12.98 -3.68 4.73
N GLY A 240 13.34 -3.80 3.44
CA GLY A 240 14.58 -4.44 3.00
C GLY A 240 15.84 -3.76 3.54
N THR A 241 15.91 -2.42 3.46
CA THR A 241 17.05 -1.65 4.00
C THR A 241 17.20 -1.83 5.50
N ALA A 242 16.10 -1.72 6.26
CA ALA A 242 16.10 -1.91 7.70
C ALA A 242 16.57 -3.32 8.09
N ASN A 243 16.11 -4.32 7.35
CA ASN A 243 16.50 -5.70 7.54
C ASN A 243 17.99 -5.93 7.21
N MET A 244 18.47 -5.43 6.09
CA MET A 244 19.89 -5.54 5.71
C MET A 244 20.83 -4.82 6.69
N LEU A 245 20.39 -3.71 7.29
CA LEU A 245 21.17 -3.03 8.33
C LEU A 245 21.25 -3.81 9.64
N SER A 246 20.33 -4.75 9.89
CA SER A 246 20.41 -5.64 11.04
C SER A 246 21.36 -6.82 10.85
N ILE A 247 21.76 -7.12 9.61
CA ILE A 247 22.69 -8.19 9.26
C ILE A 247 24.10 -7.60 9.19
N SER A 248 25.02 -8.16 10.00
CA SER A 248 26.40 -7.69 10.01
C SER A 248 27.09 -7.89 8.64
N VAL A 249 27.83 -6.89 8.20
CA VAL A 249 28.64 -6.95 6.97
C VAL A 249 29.75 -7.99 7.11
N GLU A 250 30.25 -8.21 8.32
CA GLU A 250 31.32 -9.18 8.62
C GLU A 250 30.96 -10.63 8.20
N LEU A 251 29.66 -10.97 8.19
CA LEU A 251 29.22 -12.28 7.71
C LEU A 251 29.42 -12.45 6.20
N GLU A 252 29.23 -11.38 5.45
CA GLU A 252 29.48 -11.37 4.00
C GLU A 252 30.98 -11.37 3.69
N GLU A 253 31.76 -10.61 4.44
CA GLU A 253 33.22 -10.56 4.33
C GLU A 253 33.86 -11.90 4.68
N ALA A 254 33.43 -12.55 5.76
CA ALA A 254 33.90 -13.87 6.12
C ALA A 254 33.60 -14.92 5.05
N ALA A 255 32.41 -14.85 4.44
CA ALA A 255 32.06 -15.76 3.35
C ALA A 255 32.85 -15.48 2.07
N ASP A 256 33.20 -14.20 1.82
CA ASP A 256 34.05 -13.80 0.71
C ASP A 256 35.49 -14.35 0.87
N ILE A 257 36.04 -14.22 2.06
CA ILE A 257 37.36 -14.80 2.41
C ILE A 257 37.34 -16.35 2.25
N ALA A 258 36.23 -16.99 2.55
CA ALA A 258 36.01 -18.43 2.33
C ALA A 258 35.81 -18.80 0.85
N GLY A 259 35.87 -17.84 -0.09
CA GLY A 259 35.76 -18.07 -1.51
C GLY A 259 34.30 -18.22 -2.00
N ALA A 260 33.29 -17.82 -1.23
CA ALA A 260 31.90 -17.90 -1.65
C ALA A 260 31.56 -16.83 -2.70
N SER A 261 31.01 -17.25 -3.85
CA SER A 261 30.52 -16.34 -4.88
C SER A 261 29.36 -15.48 -4.36
N PHE A 262 29.09 -14.36 -5.03
CA PHE A 262 27.95 -13.46 -4.69
C PHE A 262 26.63 -14.21 -4.54
N TRP A 263 26.29 -15.08 -5.48
CA TRP A 263 25.05 -15.87 -5.44
C TRP A 263 25.01 -16.86 -4.29
N LYS A 264 26.15 -17.46 -3.94
CA LYS A 264 26.27 -18.37 -2.80
C LYS A 264 26.06 -17.60 -1.48
N ARG A 265 26.67 -16.42 -1.33
CA ARG A 265 26.45 -15.55 -0.16
C ARG A 265 24.99 -15.13 -0.05
N MET A 266 24.40 -14.70 -1.17
CA MET A 266 23.00 -14.27 -1.21
C MET A 266 22.05 -15.40 -0.80
N SER A 267 22.18 -16.59 -1.41
CA SER A 267 21.24 -17.71 -1.18
C SER A 267 21.45 -18.40 0.17
N SER A 268 22.68 -18.51 0.66
CA SER A 268 22.99 -19.30 1.86
C SER A 268 23.07 -18.46 3.14
N ILE A 269 23.27 -17.15 3.04
CA ILE A 269 23.46 -16.27 4.21
C ILE A 269 22.40 -15.19 4.22
N ILE A 270 22.36 -14.33 3.20
CA ILE A 270 21.55 -13.11 3.23
C ILE A 270 20.06 -13.43 3.19
N ILE A 271 19.59 -14.23 2.22
CA ILE A 271 18.16 -14.55 2.07
C ILE A 271 17.62 -15.27 3.32
N PRO A 272 18.26 -16.29 3.88
CA PRO A 272 17.78 -16.93 5.10
C PRO A 272 17.70 -15.98 6.31
N LEU A 273 18.71 -15.13 6.50
CA LEU A 273 18.72 -14.13 7.58
C LEU A 273 17.71 -13.00 7.35
N ALA A 274 17.50 -12.62 6.09
CA ALA A 274 16.56 -11.59 5.68
C ALA A 274 15.08 -12.03 5.69
N LYS A 275 14.79 -13.28 5.96
CA LYS A 275 13.44 -13.87 5.89
C LYS A 275 12.37 -13.04 6.62
N ASN A 276 12.64 -12.64 7.84
CA ASN A 276 11.67 -11.88 8.65
C ASN A 276 11.37 -10.51 8.06
N GLY A 277 12.39 -9.82 7.54
CA GLY A 277 12.20 -8.54 6.86
C GLY A 277 11.49 -8.68 5.51
N PHE A 278 11.71 -9.80 4.79
CA PHE A 278 10.94 -10.11 3.59
C PHE A 278 9.45 -10.26 3.91
N ILE A 279 9.10 -11.04 4.94
CA ILE A 279 7.72 -11.23 5.38
C ILE A 279 7.10 -9.89 5.79
N SER A 280 7.82 -9.05 6.53
CA SER A 280 7.34 -7.73 6.93
C SER A 280 7.10 -6.81 5.72
N GLY A 281 8.03 -6.79 4.77
CA GLY A 281 7.89 -6.04 3.52
C GLY A 281 6.71 -6.52 2.67
N PHE A 282 6.55 -7.85 2.55
CA PHE A 282 5.42 -8.47 1.88
C PHE A 282 4.09 -8.07 2.53
N MET A 283 3.95 -8.18 3.85
CA MET A 283 2.71 -7.83 4.56
C MET A 283 2.35 -6.35 4.41
N LEU A 284 3.34 -5.46 4.51
CA LEU A 284 3.13 -4.02 4.31
C LEU A 284 2.63 -3.71 2.91
N THR A 285 3.24 -4.30 1.88
CA THR A 285 2.83 -4.09 0.49
C THR A 285 1.51 -4.77 0.18
N PHE A 286 1.26 -5.97 0.74
CA PHE A 286 0.00 -6.68 0.61
C PHE A 286 -1.18 -5.82 1.10
N ILE A 287 -1.11 -5.31 2.32
CA ILE A 287 -2.15 -4.45 2.90
C ILE A 287 -2.30 -3.15 2.10
N SER A 288 -1.19 -2.57 1.64
CA SER A 288 -1.21 -1.32 0.90
C SER A 288 -1.85 -1.46 -0.48
N ILE A 289 -1.52 -2.53 -1.22
CA ILE A 289 -2.10 -2.82 -2.53
C ILE A 289 -3.58 -3.22 -2.41
N ALA A 290 -3.94 -4.00 -1.38
CA ALA A 290 -5.32 -4.46 -1.18
C ALA A 290 -6.33 -3.31 -1.02
N LYS A 291 -5.91 -2.23 -0.37
CA LYS A 291 -6.75 -1.04 -0.13
C LYS A 291 -6.56 0.08 -1.14
N GLU A 292 -5.69 -0.13 -2.15
CA GLU A 292 -5.39 0.92 -3.13
C GLU A 292 -6.60 1.19 -4.01
N LEU A 293 -6.99 2.45 -4.11
CA LEU A 293 -8.09 2.92 -4.94
C LEU A 293 -7.62 3.97 -5.94
N ASP A 294 -6.86 4.97 -5.48
CA ASP A 294 -6.52 6.16 -6.27
C ASP A 294 -5.75 5.83 -7.55
N LEU A 295 -4.91 4.81 -7.49
CA LEU A 295 -4.16 4.32 -8.64
C LEU A 295 -5.06 3.51 -9.59
N ILE A 296 -5.93 2.68 -9.01
CA ILE A 296 -6.73 1.70 -9.76
C ILE A 296 -7.86 2.37 -10.53
N ILE A 297 -8.46 3.43 -9.99
CA ILE A 297 -9.65 4.07 -10.52
C ILE A 297 -9.53 4.53 -11.98
N ILE A 298 -8.32 4.92 -12.43
CA ILE A 298 -8.05 5.36 -13.81
C ILE A 298 -7.83 4.19 -14.76
N MET A 299 -7.27 3.08 -14.26
CA MET A 299 -6.88 1.93 -15.08
C MET A 299 -7.92 0.84 -15.15
N MET A 300 -8.99 0.99 -14.38
CA MET A 300 -10.01 -0.03 -14.22
C MET A 300 -10.83 -0.23 -15.51
N THR A 301 -11.08 -1.50 -15.78
CA THR A 301 -12.01 -1.95 -16.83
C THR A 301 -13.08 -2.84 -16.20
N PRO A 302 -14.19 -3.11 -16.87
CA PRO A 302 -15.22 -4.01 -16.33
C PRO A 302 -14.70 -5.38 -15.87
N THR A 303 -13.67 -5.90 -16.56
CA THR A 303 -13.07 -7.23 -16.27
C THR A 303 -12.02 -7.20 -15.16
N THR A 304 -11.47 -6.04 -14.82
CA THR A 304 -10.37 -5.90 -13.87
C THR A 304 -10.76 -5.20 -12.56
N ARG A 305 -12.05 -5.04 -12.30
CA ARG A 305 -12.57 -4.40 -11.08
C ARG A 305 -12.02 -5.07 -9.83
N THR A 306 -11.65 -4.24 -8.84
CA THR A 306 -11.20 -4.68 -7.52
C THR A 306 -12.23 -4.35 -6.46
N MET A 307 -12.09 -4.94 -5.26
CA MET A 307 -12.99 -4.68 -4.13
C MET A 307 -13.01 -3.20 -3.72
N SER A 308 -11.85 -2.55 -3.69
CA SER A 308 -11.75 -1.12 -3.35
C SER A 308 -12.53 -0.25 -4.34
N TYR A 309 -12.45 -0.59 -5.64
CA TYR A 309 -13.18 0.10 -6.68
C TYR A 309 -14.70 -0.17 -6.58
N LEU A 310 -15.09 -1.42 -6.39
CA LEU A 310 -16.50 -1.81 -6.26
C LEU A 310 -17.16 -1.12 -5.06
N ALA A 311 -16.49 -1.14 -3.90
CA ALA A 311 -16.97 -0.45 -2.71
C ALA A 311 -17.09 1.07 -2.92
N PHE A 312 -16.13 1.68 -3.65
CA PHE A 312 -16.19 3.10 -4.00
C PHE A 312 -17.38 3.41 -4.91
N THR A 313 -17.61 2.60 -5.94
CA THR A 313 -18.71 2.80 -6.90
C THR A 313 -20.05 2.72 -6.18
N TYR A 314 -20.29 1.69 -5.40
CA TYR A 314 -21.51 1.53 -4.62
C TYR A 314 -21.72 2.68 -3.63
N SER A 315 -20.65 3.12 -2.95
CA SER A 315 -20.74 4.29 -2.06
C SER A 315 -21.09 5.60 -2.79
N GLN A 316 -20.75 5.75 -4.08
CA GLN A 316 -21.10 6.94 -4.88
C GLN A 316 -22.53 6.86 -5.42
N GLU A 317 -23.00 5.67 -5.74
CA GLU A 317 -24.36 5.42 -6.26
C GLU A 317 -25.43 5.38 -5.16
N GLY A 318 -25.01 5.39 -3.88
CA GLY A 318 -25.89 5.46 -2.72
C GLY A 318 -26.47 4.10 -2.30
N TYR A 319 -25.76 3.01 -2.64
CA TYR A 319 -26.12 1.65 -2.25
C TYR A 319 -25.40 1.20 -0.98
#